data_d279f8d4d0ed23dade7f123ff9f9f8b6
#
_entry.id   d279f8d4d0ed23dade7f123ff9f9f8b6
#
_cell.length_a   1.000
_cell.length_b   1.000
_cell.length_c   1.000
_cell.angle_alpha   90.00
_cell.angle_beta   90.00
_cell.angle_gamma   90.00
#
_symmetry.space_group_name_H-M   'P 1'
#
loop_
_entity.id
_entity.type
_entity.pdbx_description
1 polymer ?
#
loop_
_entity_poly.entity_id
_entity_poly.type
_entity_poly.pdbx_seq_one_letter_code
_entity_poly.pdbx_strand_id
1 'polypeptide(L)'
;MKYAVLLGDGMADWAVESLGGKTPLEYAKIPNMDRIAREGTLGLIDTVPKGLKPGSDVAILSVLGYDPEVCYTGRGPLEAASMGVHLDPQDLAFRCNLVTLGDGPDPVMADFTAGHIPTDEARRIILGLDQAIGSGRLKFYPGVGYRHLLVWKGGGPVVETTPPHDITGQATAQYLPKGKGADEVLDLMLKSREVLRDHPVNRSRGEKGKKQATSIWLWGQGAKPAMEPLSEKFGLRG
;
A
#
# COMPACT_ATOMS: atom_id res chain seq x y z
N MET A 1 -31.95 -2.57 -7.92
CA MET A 1 -31.18 -3.72 -8.47
C MET A 1 -29.93 -3.86 -7.60
N LYS A 2 -29.46 -5.08 -7.35
CA LYS A 2 -28.20 -5.32 -6.62
C LYS A 2 -27.13 -5.77 -7.61
N TYR A 3 -25.93 -5.23 -7.48
CA TYR A 3 -24.76 -5.59 -8.28
C TYR A 3 -23.74 -6.26 -7.38
N ALA A 4 -23.06 -7.27 -7.88
CA ALA A 4 -21.92 -7.90 -7.23
C ALA A 4 -20.74 -7.89 -8.20
N VAL A 5 -19.65 -7.26 -7.79
CA VAL A 5 -18.37 -7.26 -8.52
C VAL A 5 -17.45 -8.27 -7.85
N LEU A 6 -17.14 -9.36 -8.58
CA LEU A 6 -16.19 -10.38 -8.14
C LEU A 6 -14.88 -10.15 -8.88
N LEU A 7 -13.89 -9.62 -8.19
CA LEU A 7 -12.58 -9.31 -8.75
C LEU A 7 -11.59 -10.41 -8.43
N GLY A 8 -11.22 -11.20 -9.45
CA GLY A 8 -10.12 -12.17 -9.35
C GLY A 8 -8.78 -11.50 -9.63
N ASP A 9 -8.21 -10.83 -8.62
CA ASP A 9 -6.90 -10.19 -8.75
C ASP A 9 -5.79 -11.23 -8.81
N GLY A 10 -4.87 -11.09 -9.80
CA GLY A 10 -3.74 -12.00 -9.99
C GLY A 10 -4.10 -13.41 -10.51
N MET A 11 -5.28 -13.61 -11.10
CA MET A 11 -5.69 -14.91 -11.65
C MET A 11 -5.11 -15.20 -13.03
N ALA A 12 -4.80 -14.19 -13.83
CA ALA A 12 -4.19 -14.35 -15.14
C ALA A 12 -2.70 -14.66 -15.01
N ASP A 13 -2.22 -15.62 -15.79
CA ASP A 13 -0.81 -16.01 -15.82
C ASP A 13 -0.46 -16.61 -17.18
N TRP A 14 0.84 -16.83 -17.40
CA TRP A 14 1.37 -17.49 -18.58
C TRP A 14 1.15 -19.00 -18.52
N ALA A 15 1.25 -19.64 -19.70
CA ALA A 15 1.25 -21.09 -19.81
C ALA A 15 2.47 -21.70 -19.08
N VAL A 16 2.24 -22.72 -18.26
CA VAL A 16 3.25 -23.37 -17.42
C VAL A 16 3.52 -24.77 -17.97
N GLU A 17 4.78 -25.10 -18.25
CA GLU A 17 5.18 -26.38 -18.85
C GLU A 17 4.77 -27.57 -17.99
N SER A 18 4.95 -27.50 -16.67
CA SER A 18 4.54 -28.55 -15.73
C SER A 18 3.02 -28.78 -15.64
N LEU A 19 2.22 -27.87 -16.18
CA LEU A 19 0.77 -27.99 -16.32
C LEU A 19 0.36 -28.42 -17.74
N GLY A 20 1.29 -28.94 -18.52
CA GLY A 20 1.05 -29.37 -19.90
C GLY A 20 0.83 -28.20 -20.87
N GLY A 21 1.48 -27.08 -20.64
CA GLY A 21 1.37 -25.86 -21.47
C GLY A 21 0.08 -25.09 -21.27
N LYS A 22 -0.65 -25.34 -20.19
CA LYS A 22 -1.85 -24.59 -19.81
C LYS A 22 -1.52 -23.47 -18.82
N THR A 23 -2.33 -22.42 -18.84
CA THR A 23 -2.34 -21.44 -17.74
C THR A 23 -2.91 -22.06 -16.46
N PRO A 24 -2.59 -21.53 -15.27
CA PRO A 24 -3.21 -21.99 -14.02
C PRO A 24 -4.75 -21.98 -14.08
N LEU A 25 -5.34 -20.98 -14.71
CA LEU A 25 -6.79 -20.86 -14.86
C LEU A 25 -7.40 -21.95 -15.77
N GLU A 26 -6.72 -22.28 -16.90
CA GLU A 26 -7.13 -23.37 -17.78
C GLU A 26 -6.96 -24.75 -17.13
N TYR A 27 -6.03 -24.88 -16.21
CA TYR A 27 -5.78 -26.15 -15.49
C TYR A 27 -6.72 -26.32 -14.29
N ALA A 28 -7.16 -25.25 -13.68
CA ALA A 28 -8.02 -25.28 -12.50
C ALA A 28 -9.43 -25.82 -12.82
N LYS A 29 -10.04 -26.52 -11.85
CA LYS A 29 -11.44 -26.94 -11.94
C LYS A 29 -12.35 -25.81 -11.47
N ILE A 30 -12.87 -25.02 -12.36
CA ILE A 30 -13.64 -23.79 -12.10
C ILE A 30 -15.06 -23.81 -12.72
N PRO A 31 -15.88 -24.85 -12.48
CA PRO A 31 -17.16 -25.08 -13.20
C PRO A 31 -18.14 -23.92 -13.06
N ASN A 32 -18.13 -23.18 -11.96
CA ASN A 32 -19.01 -22.02 -11.79
C ASN A 32 -18.56 -20.82 -12.61
N MET A 33 -17.26 -20.55 -12.72
CA MET A 33 -16.74 -19.51 -13.60
C MET A 33 -16.97 -19.86 -15.06
N ASP A 34 -16.74 -21.12 -15.44
CA ASP A 34 -17.01 -21.62 -16.79
C ASP A 34 -18.49 -21.44 -17.16
N ARG A 35 -19.40 -21.69 -16.23
CA ARG A 35 -20.84 -21.48 -16.45
C ARG A 35 -21.15 -20.00 -16.65
N ILE A 36 -20.65 -19.11 -15.81
CA ILE A 36 -20.84 -17.66 -15.94
C ILE A 36 -20.29 -17.16 -17.27
N ALA A 37 -19.11 -17.63 -17.67
CA ALA A 37 -18.51 -17.27 -18.96
C ALA A 37 -19.33 -17.74 -20.16
N ARG A 38 -19.96 -18.93 -20.11
CA ARG A 38 -20.78 -19.44 -21.18
C ARG A 38 -22.15 -18.78 -21.27
N GLU A 39 -22.75 -18.44 -20.14
CA GLU A 39 -24.14 -17.91 -20.06
C GLU A 39 -24.13 -16.36 -20.07
N GLY A 40 -23.02 -15.72 -19.84
CA GLY A 40 -22.85 -14.27 -19.75
C GLY A 40 -22.26 -13.64 -21.01
N THR A 41 -21.90 -12.39 -20.89
CA THR A 41 -21.18 -11.63 -21.93
C THR A 41 -19.72 -11.47 -21.52
N LEU A 42 -18.79 -11.78 -22.43
CA LEU A 42 -17.36 -11.61 -22.24
C LEU A 42 -16.87 -10.37 -22.97
N GLY A 43 -15.84 -9.74 -22.41
CA GLY A 43 -15.15 -8.61 -23.02
C GLY A 43 -13.74 -8.43 -22.43
N LEU A 44 -12.95 -7.60 -23.10
CA LEU A 44 -11.64 -7.15 -22.62
C LEU A 44 -11.76 -5.69 -22.27
N ILE A 45 -11.04 -5.30 -21.20
CA ILE A 45 -10.96 -3.92 -20.74
C ILE A 45 -9.51 -3.57 -20.44
N ASP A 46 -9.05 -2.43 -20.92
CA ASP A 46 -7.78 -1.84 -20.50
C ASP A 46 -7.96 -1.19 -19.14
N THR A 47 -7.40 -1.80 -18.11
CA THR A 47 -7.55 -1.34 -16.72
C THR A 47 -6.42 -0.42 -16.26
N VAL A 48 -5.31 -0.35 -17.01
CA VAL A 48 -4.16 0.51 -16.70
C VAL A 48 -3.90 1.45 -17.87
N PRO A 49 -4.28 2.74 -17.80
CA PRO A 49 -4.01 3.72 -18.83
C PRO A 49 -2.51 3.85 -19.12
N LYS A 50 -2.18 4.25 -20.37
CA LYS A 50 -0.79 4.51 -20.78
C LYS A 50 -0.18 5.61 -19.92
N GLY A 51 1.00 5.35 -19.36
CA GLY A 51 1.72 6.31 -18.52
C GLY A 51 1.55 6.10 -17.02
N LEU A 52 0.55 5.36 -16.58
CA LEU A 52 0.43 4.94 -15.19
C LEU A 52 1.19 3.63 -14.95
N LYS A 53 1.80 3.51 -13.77
CA LYS A 53 2.43 2.25 -13.35
C LYS A 53 1.36 1.20 -13.09
N PRO A 54 1.54 -0.06 -13.55
CA PRO A 54 0.62 -1.14 -13.21
C PRO A 54 0.49 -1.33 -11.70
N GLY A 55 -0.77 -1.42 -11.24
CA GLY A 55 -1.10 -1.64 -9.84
C GLY A 55 -2.58 -1.92 -9.68
N SER A 56 -2.93 -2.75 -8.68
CA SER A 56 -4.33 -3.10 -8.40
C SER A 56 -5.17 -1.87 -8.06
N ASP A 57 -4.59 -0.85 -7.45
CA ASP A 57 -5.24 0.42 -7.13
C ASP A 57 -5.69 1.17 -8.39
N VAL A 58 -4.83 1.28 -9.40
CA VAL A 58 -5.15 1.88 -10.70
C VAL A 58 -6.19 1.04 -11.44
N ALA A 59 -5.97 -0.28 -11.52
CA ALA A 59 -6.85 -1.19 -12.24
C ALA A 59 -8.27 -1.24 -11.64
N ILE A 60 -8.38 -1.27 -10.30
CA ILE A 60 -9.69 -1.29 -9.61
C ILE A 60 -10.46 0.02 -9.85
N LEU A 61 -9.79 1.17 -9.88
CA LEU A 61 -10.45 2.44 -10.23
C LEU A 61 -11.09 2.36 -11.62
N SER A 62 -10.35 1.86 -12.61
CA SER A 62 -10.88 1.65 -13.97
C SER A 62 -12.07 0.68 -13.99
N VAL A 63 -11.99 -0.45 -13.30
CA VAL A 63 -13.08 -1.44 -13.19
C VAL A 63 -14.32 -0.81 -12.55
N LEU A 64 -14.15 0.09 -11.57
CA LEU A 64 -15.25 0.80 -10.93
C LEU A 64 -15.76 2.01 -11.74
N GLY A 65 -15.25 2.25 -12.96
CA GLY A 65 -15.70 3.30 -13.85
C GLY A 65 -15.16 4.69 -13.51
N TYR A 66 -14.09 4.77 -12.75
CA TYR A 66 -13.32 5.99 -12.57
C TYR A 66 -12.17 6.06 -13.59
N ASP A 67 -11.80 7.27 -13.97
CA ASP A 67 -10.62 7.51 -14.79
C ASP A 67 -9.39 7.71 -13.88
N PRO A 68 -8.45 6.73 -13.84
CA PRO A 68 -7.28 6.86 -12.98
C PRO A 68 -6.36 8.03 -13.38
N GLU A 69 -6.33 8.46 -14.64
CA GLU A 69 -5.52 9.60 -15.07
C GLU A 69 -5.99 10.89 -14.40
N VAL A 70 -7.28 10.97 -14.07
CA VAL A 70 -7.88 12.15 -13.43
C VAL A 70 -7.88 12.05 -11.90
N CYS A 71 -8.20 10.88 -11.36
CA CYS A 71 -8.47 10.75 -9.93
C CYS A 71 -7.35 10.08 -9.13
N TYR A 72 -6.41 9.36 -9.76
CA TYR A 72 -5.35 8.69 -9.02
C TYR A 72 -4.20 9.64 -8.70
N THR A 73 -4.03 9.95 -7.44
CA THR A 73 -2.94 10.81 -6.95
C THR A 73 -1.86 10.05 -6.19
N GLY A 74 -2.14 8.80 -5.83
CA GLY A 74 -1.26 7.93 -5.07
C GLY A 74 -2.03 6.93 -4.23
N ARG A 75 -1.35 5.96 -3.66
CA ARG A 75 -1.97 4.91 -2.82
C ARG A 75 -2.31 5.38 -1.41
N GLY A 76 -1.53 6.31 -0.87
CA GLY A 76 -1.76 6.87 0.48
C GLY A 76 -3.14 7.50 0.66
N PRO A 77 -3.59 8.37 -0.26
CA PRO A 77 -4.93 8.98 -0.16
C PRO A 77 -6.09 7.98 -0.23
N LEU A 78 -5.96 6.92 -1.02
CA LEU A 78 -6.97 5.85 -1.07
C LEU A 78 -7.04 5.10 0.26
N GLU A 79 -5.89 4.85 0.89
CA GLU A 79 -5.83 4.27 2.23
C GLU A 79 -6.43 5.21 3.27
N ALA A 80 -6.16 6.53 3.18
CA ALA A 80 -6.76 7.53 4.05
C ALA A 80 -8.29 7.49 3.98
N ALA A 81 -8.85 7.45 2.77
CA ALA A 81 -10.29 7.33 2.56
C ALA A 81 -10.85 6.03 3.17
N SER A 82 -10.18 4.90 2.96
CA SER A 82 -10.58 3.60 3.54
C SER A 82 -10.54 3.58 5.07
N MET A 83 -9.62 4.33 5.68
CA MET A 83 -9.49 4.46 7.13
C MET A 83 -10.41 5.55 7.73
N GLY A 84 -11.17 6.27 6.92
CA GLY A 84 -11.98 7.41 7.35
C GLY A 84 -11.14 8.62 7.79
N VAL A 85 -9.88 8.73 7.34
CA VAL A 85 -9.00 9.85 7.63
C VAL A 85 -9.26 10.96 6.62
N HIS A 86 -9.73 12.10 7.12
CA HIS A 86 -9.97 13.27 6.28
C HIS A 86 -8.65 13.93 5.85
N LEU A 87 -8.56 14.28 4.57
CA LEU A 87 -7.45 15.06 3.99
C LEU A 87 -7.97 16.41 3.53
N ASP A 88 -7.30 17.47 3.93
CA ASP A 88 -7.49 18.79 3.37
C ASP A 88 -6.85 18.87 1.96
N PRO A 89 -7.24 19.83 1.09
CA PRO A 89 -6.75 19.89 -0.29
C PRO A 89 -5.23 19.97 -0.45
N GLN A 90 -4.52 20.49 0.56
CA GLN A 90 -3.06 20.64 0.54
C GLN A 90 -2.33 19.50 1.30
N ASP A 91 -3.07 18.60 1.94
CA ASP A 91 -2.45 17.50 2.68
C ASP A 91 -1.91 16.44 1.73
N LEU A 92 -0.78 15.84 2.12
CA LEU A 92 -0.25 14.64 1.47
C LEU A 92 -0.41 13.44 2.41
N ALA A 93 -0.87 12.35 1.86
CA ALA A 93 -0.95 11.07 2.56
C ALA A 93 0.08 10.10 2.00
N PHE A 94 0.87 9.50 2.88
CA PHE A 94 1.83 8.43 2.58
C PHE A 94 1.32 7.11 3.15
N ARG A 95 1.46 6.04 2.38
CA ARG A 95 1.50 4.70 2.97
C ARG A 95 2.70 4.63 3.91
N CYS A 96 2.50 4.12 5.10
CA CYS A 96 3.52 3.92 6.11
C CYS A 96 3.54 2.44 6.50
N ASN A 97 4.48 1.68 5.95
CA ASN A 97 4.66 0.30 6.34
C ASN A 97 5.61 0.19 7.53
N LEU A 98 5.28 -0.66 8.50
CA LEU A 98 6.27 -1.19 9.44
C LEU A 98 7.06 -2.29 8.72
N VAL A 99 8.36 -2.15 8.65
CA VAL A 99 9.23 -3.08 7.91
C VAL A 99 10.35 -3.61 8.81
N THR A 100 10.91 -4.76 8.44
CA THR A 100 12.18 -5.26 8.99
C THR A 100 13.28 -4.99 7.98
N LEU A 101 14.22 -4.13 8.34
CA LEU A 101 15.47 -3.94 7.61
C LEU A 101 16.56 -4.78 8.27
N GLY A 102 17.46 -5.33 7.46
CA GLY A 102 18.68 -5.95 7.93
C GLY A 102 19.65 -4.98 8.58
N ASP A 103 20.74 -5.49 9.09
CA ASP A 103 21.81 -4.68 9.71
C ASP A 103 22.78 -4.13 8.66
N GLY A 104 23.58 -3.15 9.07
CA GLY A 104 24.66 -2.58 8.28
C GLY A 104 24.35 -1.20 7.67
N PRO A 105 25.31 -0.63 6.93
CA PRO A 105 25.21 0.73 6.39
C PRO A 105 24.24 0.82 5.20
N ASP A 106 24.08 -0.25 4.44
CA ASP A 106 23.07 -0.38 3.38
C ASP A 106 22.18 -1.59 3.68
N PRO A 107 21.19 -1.42 4.55
CA PRO A 107 20.37 -2.52 5.03
C PRO A 107 19.47 -3.10 3.91
N VAL A 108 19.33 -4.42 3.92
CA VAL A 108 18.43 -5.15 3.02
C VAL A 108 16.99 -5.02 3.54
N MET A 109 16.01 -4.89 2.64
CA MET A 109 14.59 -5.06 2.96
C MET A 109 14.31 -6.53 3.27
N ALA A 110 14.51 -6.91 4.52
CA ALA A 110 14.36 -8.31 4.94
C ALA A 110 12.91 -8.76 5.03
N ASP A 111 11.99 -7.84 5.32
CA ASP A 111 10.55 -8.16 5.37
C ASP A 111 9.71 -6.86 5.37
N PHE A 112 8.91 -6.66 4.33
CA PHE A 112 8.04 -5.49 4.20
C PHE A 112 6.80 -5.53 5.09
N THR A 113 6.61 -6.61 5.89
CA THR A 113 5.45 -6.84 6.76
C THR A 113 5.82 -6.85 8.24
N ALA A 114 7.11 -6.68 8.59
CA ALA A 114 7.63 -6.87 9.95
C ALA A 114 7.20 -8.24 10.57
N GLY A 115 7.30 -9.31 9.76
CA GLY A 115 6.88 -10.66 10.16
C GLY A 115 5.37 -10.78 10.34
N HIS A 116 4.59 -10.21 9.45
CA HIS A 116 3.13 -10.13 9.54
C HIS A 116 2.67 -9.66 10.92
N ILE A 117 3.22 -8.51 11.37
CA ILE A 117 2.95 -7.98 12.69
C ILE A 117 1.43 -7.84 12.95
N PRO A 118 0.92 -8.34 14.09
CA PRO A 118 -0.49 -8.21 14.45
C PRO A 118 -0.93 -6.76 14.62
N THR A 119 -2.18 -6.46 14.30
CA THR A 119 -2.73 -5.10 14.31
C THR A 119 -2.62 -4.41 15.68
N ASP A 120 -2.85 -5.13 16.76
CA ASP A 120 -2.76 -4.60 18.12
C ASP A 120 -1.32 -4.22 18.52
N GLU A 121 -0.33 -5.03 18.15
CA GLU A 121 1.08 -4.74 18.34
C GLU A 121 1.51 -3.53 17.48
N ALA A 122 1.17 -3.55 16.21
CA ALA A 122 1.47 -2.48 15.26
C ALA A 122 0.84 -1.13 15.67
N ARG A 123 -0.41 -1.16 16.14
CA ARG A 123 -1.11 0.02 16.64
C ARG A 123 -0.33 0.70 17.78
N ARG A 124 0.18 -0.06 18.74
CA ARG A 124 0.98 0.49 19.84
C ARG A 124 2.27 1.13 19.34
N ILE A 125 2.92 0.51 18.36
CA ILE A 125 4.13 1.06 17.73
C ILE A 125 3.81 2.39 17.04
N ILE A 126 2.79 2.45 16.22
CA ILE A 126 2.43 3.65 15.44
C ILE A 126 2.01 4.81 16.36
N LEU A 127 1.27 4.53 17.44
CA LEU A 127 0.95 5.56 18.43
C LEU A 127 2.20 6.07 19.16
N GLY A 128 3.16 5.19 19.45
CA GLY A 128 4.46 5.60 20.01
C GLY A 128 5.27 6.45 19.03
N LEU A 129 5.28 6.12 17.75
CA LEU A 129 5.91 6.94 16.70
C LEU A 129 5.22 8.30 16.57
N ASP A 130 3.89 8.36 16.60
CA ASP A 130 3.15 9.62 16.55
C ASP A 130 3.50 10.54 17.73
N GLN A 131 3.68 9.98 18.94
CA GLN A 131 4.09 10.73 20.12
C GLN A 131 5.55 11.20 20.04
N ALA A 132 6.46 10.39 19.48
CA ALA A 132 7.88 10.66 19.48
C ALA A 132 8.34 11.57 18.33
N ILE A 133 7.82 11.36 17.13
CA ILE A 133 8.23 12.04 15.90
C ILE A 133 7.11 12.70 15.13
N GLY A 134 5.86 12.57 15.60
CA GLY A 134 4.72 13.33 15.09
C GLY A 134 4.79 14.80 15.47
N SER A 135 4.00 15.63 14.82
CA SER A 135 3.94 17.07 15.07
C SER A 135 2.60 17.65 14.63
N GLY A 136 2.42 18.96 14.74
CA GLY A 136 1.24 19.63 14.18
C GLY A 136 1.08 19.43 12.66
N ARG A 137 2.18 19.15 11.95
CA ARG A 137 2.19 18.89 10.51
C ARG A 137 2.26 17.41 10.12
N LEU A 138 2.73 16.56 11.00
CA LEU A 138 3.00 15.14 10.76
C LEU A 138 2.14 14.30 11.70
N LYS A 139 1.19 13.56 11.14
CA LYS A 139 0.29 12.72 11.93
C LYS A 139 0.29 11.29 11.44
N PHE A 140 0.64 10.36 12.34
CA PHE A 140 0.59 8.93 12.07
C PHE A 140 -0.75 8.35 12.48
N TYR A 141 -1.32 7.52 11.61
CA TYR A 141 -2.57 6.83 11.84
C TYR A 141 -2.37 5.31 11.77
N PRO A 142 -2.70 4.56 12.81
CA PRO A 142 -2.61 3.12 12.80
C PRO A 142 -3.67 2.51 11.90
N GLY A 143 -3.26 1.64 10.98
CA GLY A 143 -4.11 0.83 10.13
C GLY A 143 -4.09 -0.64 10.54
N VAL A 144 -4.14 -1.55 9.57
CA VAL A 144 -4.23 -3.01 9.78
C VAL A 144 -2.89 -3.69 9.55
N GLY A 145 -2.44 -4.52 10.50
CA GLY A 145 -1.17 -5.23 10.44
C GLY A 145 0.00 -4.25 10.28
N TYR A 146 0.82 -4.46 9.27
CA TYR A 146 1.98 -3.63 8.97
C TYR A 146 1.66 -2.35 8.17
N ARG A 147 0.40 -2.14 7.77
CA ARG A 147 -0.05 -1.04 6.88
C ARG A 147 -0.66 0.08 7.67
N HIS A 148 -0.07 1.25 7.58
CA HIS A 148 -0.44 2.46 8.31
C HIS A 148 -0.39 3.67 7.37
N LEU A 149 -0.70 4.84 7.91
CA LEU A 149 -0.74 6.09 7.18
C LEU A 149 0.08 7.16 7.92
N LEU A 150 0.80 7.98 7.15
CA LEU A 150 1.31 9.27 7.57
C LEU A 150 0.59 10.36 6.77
N VAL A 151 -0.02 11.31 7.47
CA VAL A 151 -0.54 12.54 6.85
C VAL A 151 0.42 13.68 7.12
N TRP A 152 0.84 14.33 6.03
CA TRP A 152 1.65 15.53 6.03
C TRP A 152 0.76 16.72 5.71
N LYS A 153 0.46 17.54 6.73
CA LYS A 153 -0.50 18.63 6.63
C LYS A 153 0.07 19.89 5.99
N GLY A 154 -0.76 20.55 5.20
CA GLY A 154 -0.46 21.85 4.64
C GLY A 154 0.64 21.85 3.56
N GLY A 155 0.73 20.80 2.79
CA GLY A 155 1.75 20.59 1.77
C GLY A 155 2.99 19.86 2.31
N GLY A 156 3.65 19.11 1.46
CA GLY A 156 4.76 18.27 1.82
C GLY A 156 5.74 18.06 0.66
N PRO A 157 6.67 17.11 0.80
CA PRO A 157 7.72 16.86 -0.18
C PRO A 157 7.15 16.33 -1.50
N VAL A 158 7.80 16.73 -2.60
CA VAL A 158 7.55 16.18 -3.94
C VAL A 158 8.62 15.13 -4.21
N VAL A 159 8.31 13.89 -3.92
CA VAL A 159 9.28 12.80 -3.93
C VAL A 159 8.83 11.63 -4.79
N GLU A 160 9.80 10.91 -5.33
CA GLU A 160 9.59 9.57 -5.88
C GLU A 160 9.89 8.56 -4.78
N THR A 161 9.03 7.59 -4.64
CA THR A 161 9.16 6.55 -3.61
C THR A 161 8.96 5.17 -4.23
N THR A 162 9.55 4.15 -3.62
CA THR A 162 9.46 2.76 -4.08
C THR A 162 8.63 1.93 -3.11
N PRO A 163 7.67 1.11 -3.60
CA PRO A 163 6.95 0.18 -2.75
C PRO A 163 7.88 -0.84 -2.09
N PRO A 164 7.77 -1.10 -0.77
CA PRO A 164 8.72 -1.98 -0.08
C PRO A 164 8.61 -3.45 -0.48
N HIS A 165 7.46 -3.88 -1.01
CA HIS A 165 7.27 -5.26 -1.50
C HIS A 165 8.01 -5.54 -2.81
N ASP A 166 8.29 -4.53 -3.63
CA ASP A 166 9.03 -4.66 -4.88
C ASP A 166 10.54 -4.89 -4.66
N ILE A 167 11.03 -4.57 -3.45
CA ILE A 167 12.46 -4.59 -3.14
C ILE A 167 12.82 -5.58 -2.02
N THR A 168 11.96 -6.53 -1.74
CA THR A 168 12.23 -7.57 -0.74
C THR A 168 13.48 -8.37 -1.12
N GLY A 169 14.41 -8.51 -0.18
CA GLY A 169 15.69 -9.17 -0.39
C GLY A 169 16.78 -8.29 -1.04
N GLN A 170 16.49 -7.03 -1.34
CA GLN A 170 17.43 -6.10 -1.98
C GLN A 170 17.93 -5.04 -0.99
N ALA A 171 19.17 -4.57 -1.24
CA ALA A 171 19.74 -3.43 -0.53
C ALA A 171 18.94 -2.15 -0.79
N THR A 172 18.72 -1.33 0.24
CA THR A 172 17.71 -0.27 0.19
C THR A 172 18.21 1.07 -0.34
N ALA A 173 19.51 1.32 -0.38
CA ALA A 173 20.09 2.64 -0.69
C ALA A 173 19.60 3.22 -2.03
N GLN A 174 19.51 2.41 -3.08
CA GLN A 174 19.08 2.86 -4.41
C GLN A 174 17.57 3.18 -4.49
N TYR A 175 16.77 2.73 -3.52
CA TYR A 175 15.32 2.84 -3.46
C TYR A 175 14.81 3.85 -2.44
N LEU A 176 15.72 4.56 -1.79
CA LEU A 176 15.38 5.64 -0.87
C LEU A 176 14.63 6.75 -1.61
N PRO A 177 13.83 7.56 -0.91
CA PRO A 177 13.10 8.69 -1.51
C PRO A 177 14.03 9.61 -2.29
N LYS A 178 13.58 10.09 -3.47
CA LYS A 178 14.32 11.02 -4.34
C LYS A 178 13.43 12.20 -4.70
N GLY A 179 14.03 13.37 -4.91
CA GLY A 179 13.30 14.57 -5.29
C GLY A 179 13.33 15.66 -4.21
N LYS A 180 12.50 16.69 -4.40
CA LYS A 180 12.48 17.86 -3.51
C LYS A 180 11.84 17.49 -2.16
N GLY A 181 12.59 17.59 -1.08
CA GLY A 181 12.16 17.23 0.27
C GLY A 181 12.36 15.74 0.61
N ALA A 182 13.14 15.01 -0.21
CA ALA A 182 13.49 13.62 0.06
C ALA A 182 14.21 13.45 1.41
N ASP A 183 15.06 14.41 1.77
CA ASP A 183 15.79 14.40 3.04
C ASP A 183 14.86 14.43 4.25
N GLU A 184 13.72 15.15 4.16
CA GLU A 184 12.73 15.20 5.24
C GLU A 184 12.03 13.84 5.41
N VAL A 185 11.73 13.14 4.31
CA VAL A 185 11.14 11.80 4.34
C VAL A 185 12.13 10.79 4.89
N LEU A 186 13.38 10.86 4.45
CA LEU A 186 14.47 10.01 4.92
C LEU A 186 14.74 10.23 6.42
N ASP A 187 14.76 11.47 6.88
CA ASP A 187 14.95 11.82 8.30
C ASP A 187 13.87 11.18 9.18
N LEU A 188 12.60 11.19 8.74
CA LEU A 188 11.52 10.49 9.44
C LEU A 188 11.75 8.98 9.51
N MET A 189 12.18 8.37 8.40
CA MET A 189 12.49 6.93 8.36
C MET A 189 13.66 6.61 9.31
N LEU A 190 14.71 7.43 9.36
CA LEU A 190 15.84 7.25 10.26
C LEU A 190 15.44 7.45 11.72
N LYS A 191 14.70 8.52 12.05
CA LYS A 191 14.20 8.76 13.41
C LYS A 191 13.30 7.62 13.90
N SER A 192 12.51 7.03 13.00
CA SER A 192 11.69 5.87 13.36
C SER A 192 12.54 4.70 13.84
N ARG A 193 13.72 4.47 13.26
CA ARG A 193 14.62 3.38 13.67
C ARG A 193 15.10 3.56 15.12
N GLU A 194 15.36 4.79 15.53
CA GLU A 194 15.77 5.10 16.91
C GLU A 194 14.63 4.78 17.90
N VAL A 195 13.42 5.25 17.62
CA VAL A 195 12.23 4.97 18.44
C VAL A 195 11.91 3.48 18.50
N LEU A 196 12.01 2.79 17.37
CA LEU A 196 11.65 1.38 17.25
C LEU A 196 12.65 0.45 17.95
N ARG A 197 13.93 0.81 18.01
CA ARG A 197 14.99 0.01 18.65
C ARG A 197 14.62 -0.39 20.08
N ASP A 198 14.12 0.55 20.83
CA ASP A 198 13.83 0.39 22.27
C ASP A 198 12.33 0.22 22.57
N HIS A 199 11.50 0.14 21.55
CA HIS A 199 10.06 0.04 21.74
C HIS A 199 9.67 -1.27 22.44
N PRO A 200 8.83 -1.24 23.51
CA PRO A 200 8.49 -2.45 24.30
C PRO A 200 7.91 -3.60 23.49
N VAL A 201 7.10 -3.31 22.45
CA VAL A 201 6.57 -4.33 21.55
C VAL A 201 7.69 -5.05 20.82
N ASN A 202 8.68 -4.32 20.29
CA ASN A 202 9.81 -4.92 19.58
C ASN A 202 10.67 -5.77 20.52
N ARG A 203 10.93 -5.33 21.75
CA ARG A 203 11.63 -6.15 22.75
C ARG A 203 10.92 -7.48 22.97
N SER A 204 9.60 -7.41 23.25
CA SER A 204 8.80 -8.64 23.44
C SER A 204 8.77 -9.54 22.20
N ARG A 205 8.79 -8.97 20.99
CA ARG A 205 8.88 -9.75 19.75
C ARG A 205 10.23 -10.43 19.61
N GLY A 206 11.32 -9.70 19.89
CA GLY A 206 12.70 -10.26 19.89
C GLY A 206 12.86 -11.41 20.87
N GLU A 207 12.39 -11.26 22.11
CA GLU A 207 12.40 -12.31 23.13
C GLU A 207 11.64 -13.58 22.71
N LYS A 208 10.64 -13.44 21.86
CA LYS A 208 9.84 -14.53 21.28
C LYS A 208 10.37 -15.04 19.93
N GLY A 209 11.56 -14.60 19.49
CA GLY A 209 12.13 -14.97 18.18
C GLY A 209 11.32 -14.49 16.97
N LYS A 210 10.47 -13.47 17.14
CA LYS A 210 9.68 -12.89 16.04
C LYS A 210 10.45 -11.75 15.39
N LYS A 211 10.24 -11.56 14.09
CA LYS A 211 10.77 -10.38 13.38
C LYS A 211 10.26 -9.09 14.02
N GLN A 212 11.16 -8.13 14.22
CA GLN A 212 10.87 -6.81 14.78
C GLN A 212 10.59 -5.81 13.66
N ALA A 213 9.76 -4.79 13.92
CA ALA A 213 9.67 -3.63 13.06
C ALA A 213 10.88 -2.73 13.33
N THR A 214 11.83 -2.68 12.40
CA THR A 214 13.09 -1.93 12.59
C THR A 214 13.08 -0.55 11.95
N SER A 215 12.10 -0.27 11.07
CA SER A 215 11.91 1.03 10.42
C SER A 215 10.45 1.19 9.98
N ILE A 216 10.05 2.44 9.75
CA ILE A 216 8.94 2.70 8.83
C ILE A 216 9.47 2.78 7.40
N TRP A 217 8.59 2.51 6.42
CA TRP A 217 8.85 2.76 5.01
C TRP A 217 7.71 3.59 4.43
N LEU A 218 8.06 4.82 4.00
CA LEU A 218 7.09 5.79 3.47
C LEU A 218 7.06 5.72 1.94
N TRP A 219 5.87 5.55 1.36
CA TRP A 219 5.70 5.38 -0.09
C TRP A 219 4.28 5.69 -0.56
N GLY A 220 4.08 5.75 -1.88
CA GLY A 220 2.76 5.88 -2.50
C GLY A 220 2.01 7.13 -2.08
N GLN A 221 2.73 8.22 -1.88
CA GLN A 221 2.16 9.49 -1.46
C GLN A 221 1.28 10.12 -2.55
N GLY A 222 0.34 10.93 -2.10
CA GLY A 222 -0.52 11.73 -2.96
C GLY A 222 -1.39 12.69 -2.18
N ALA A 223 -2.00 13.62 -2.90
CA ALA A 223 -3.00 14.53 -2.38
C ALA A 223 -4.40 13.90 -2.40
N LYS A 224 -5.36 14.54 -1.77
CA LYS A 224 -6.77 14.12 -1.80
C LYS A 224 -7.23 13.93 -3.25
N PRO A 225 -7.71 12.73 -3.63
CA PRO A 225 -8.18 12.50 -5.00
C PRO A 225 -9.49 13.26 -5.27
N ALA A 226 -9.62 13.79 -6.48
CA ALA A 226 -10.86 14.38 -6.97
C ALA A 226 -11.80 13.26 -7.46
N MET A 227 -12.48 12.60 -6.54
CA MET A 227 -13.40 11.50 -6.85
C MET A 227 -14.80 11.83 -6.36
N GLU A 228 -15.78 11.69 -7.25
CA GLU A 228 -17.17 11.71 -6.88
C GLU A 228 -17.54 10.40 -6.18
N PRO A 229 -18.36 10.43 -5.12
CA PRO A 229 -18.90 9.20 -4.52
C PRO A 229 -19.65 8.35 -5.56
N LEU A 230 -19.60 7.02 -5.42
CA LEU A 230 -20.38 6.08 -6.27
C LEU A 230 -21.86 6.43 -6.32
N SER A 231 -22.41 6.93 -5.20
CA SER A 231 -23.82 7.34 -5.09
C SER A 231 -24.16 8.55 -5.98
N GLU A 232 -23.24 9.47 -6.17
CA GLU A 232 -23.41 10.65 -7.02
C GLU A 232 -23.16 10.29 -8.48
N LYS A 233 -22.07 9.59 -8.76
CA LYS A 233 -21.65 9.23 -10.11
C LYS A 233 -22.57 8.21 -10.78
N PHE A 234 -23.03 7.19 -10.06
CA PHE A 234 -23.77 6.06 -10.61
C PHE A 234 -25.12 5.78 -9.92
N GLY A 235 -25.49 6.55 -8.89
CA GLY A 235 -26.68 6.26 -8.09
C GLY A 235 -26.57 4.96 -7.28
N LEU A 236 -25.35 4.44 -7.07
CA LEU A 236 -25.10 3.17 -6.39
C LEU A 236 -24.65 3.43 -4.94
N ARG A 237 -25.08 2.58 -4.02
CA ARG A 237 -24.60 2.53 -2.65
C ARG A 237 -23.83 1.22 -2.46
N GLY A 238 -22.59 1.29 -1.97
CA GLY A 238 -21.74 0.18 -1.63
C GLY A 238 -21.69 -0.05 -0.11
#